data_6ab144e0c306bcd40990084e9555d1b2
#
_entry.id   6ab144e0c306bcd40990084e9555d1b2
#
_cell.length_a   1.000
_cell.length_b   1.000
_cell.length_c   1.000
_cell.angle_alpha   90.00
_cell.angle_beta   90.00
_cell.angle_gamma   90.00
#
_symmetry.space_group_name_H-M   'P 1'
#
loop_
_entity.id
_entity.type
_entity.pdbx_description
1 polymer ?
#
loop_
_entity_poly.entity_id
_entity_poly.type
_entity_poly.pdbx_seq_one_letter_code
_entity_poly.pdbx_strand_id
1 'polypeptide(L)'
;MTDLAVPTVKPALLEQATRLLLEPAALELRQLAQVLADIHVHNVDYADLYFQYSRLESWSLEEGIVKSGSFSIDRGVGVRAVAGEKTAFAYSDDISLDALAQAAAATRAIGRQGGTQVAALERLGGSRALYAAQDPVAVLADADKVALLERLERIARQRDPRVTQVIASLAGEYEAILIARSDGLIAADVRPLVRLSLNVIVEENGRREQGTAGGGGRIDYRSFDEERLREYAARAVDQALLNLRAREAPAGSMIVVLGPGWPGILLHEAIGHGLEGDFNRKGTSAFSGRVGERVAAAGVSVVDDGTLPDRRGSLNVDDEGNPTQRTVLIENGILRGYMQDSLNARLMGVAPTGNGRRESFAHVPMPRMTNTVMLNGDRDPAEIIASVDDGLYAVNFGGGQVDITNGKFVFSAAEAWKIEGGKLAYPVKGATLIGNGPDVLTRVSMIGNDLALDPGVGTCGKEGQSVPVGVGQPTLRIDGLTVGGTA
;
A
#
# COMPACT_ATOMS: atom_id res chain seq x y z
N MET A 1 -32.14 3.18 7.16
CA MET A 1 -31.20 4.19 7.66
C MET A 1 -30.79 3.73 9.05
N THR A 2 -29.78 2.91 9.15
CA THR A 2 -29.15 2.53 10.42
C THR A 2 -27.97 3.45 10.64
N ASP A 3 -28.11 4.30 11.65
CA ASP A 3 -27.05 5.18 12.15
C ASP A 3 -25.86 4.31 12.56
N LEU A 4 -24.85 4.23 11.71
CA LEU A 4 -23.55 3.65 12.06
C LEU A 4 -22.85 4.71 12.94
N ALA A 5 -22.96 4.56 14.25
CA ALA A 5 -22.19 5.32 15.20
C ALA A 5 -20.69 5.23 14.85
N VAL A 6 -20.09 6.34 14.44
CA VAL A 6 -18.65 6.46 14.23
C VAL A 6 -17.98 6.24 15.58
N PRO A 7 -17.13 5.21 15.76
CA PRO A 7 -16.44 5.01 17.03
C PRO A 7 -15.50 6.20 17.25
N THR A 8 -15.68 6.91 18.34
CA THR A 8 -14.74 7.92 18.84
C THR A 8 -13.37 7.28 19.08
N VAL A 9 -12.27 8.00 18.81
CA VAL A 9 -10.90 7.60 19.19
C VAL A 9 -10.96 7.02 20.59
N LYS A 10 -10.53 5.79 20.74
CA LYS A 10 -10.41 5.23 22.10
C LYS A 10 -9.43 6.13 22.86
N PRO A 11 -9.81 6.67 24.02
CA PRO A 11 -8.89 7.45 24.85
C PRO A 11 -7.53 6.77 25.03
N ALA A 12 -7.51 5.44 25.01
CA ALA A 12 -6.33 4.59 25.08
C ALA A 12 -5.29 4.80 23.96
N LEU A 13 -5.71 5.03 22.68
CA LEU A 13 -4.76 5.29 21.59
C LEU A 13 -4.08 6.64 21.74
N LEU A 14 -4.85 7.66 22.07
CA LEU A 14 -4.29 9.00 22.34
C LEU A 14 -3.36 8.96 23.54
N GLU A 15 -3.74 8.27 24.62
CA GLU A 15 -2.91 8.11 25.82
C GLU A 15 -1.60 7.38 25.49
N GLN A 16 -1.66 6.30 24.67
CA GLN A 16 -0.48 5.56 24.26
C GLN A 16 0.47 6.40 23.39
N ALA A 17 -0.06 7.14 22.43
CA ALA A 17 0.72 8.04 21.58
C ALA A 17 1.32 9.20 22.41
N THR A 18 0.55 9.80 23.31
CA THR A 18 1.02 10.86 24.22
C THR A 18 2.20 10.38 25.06
N ARG A 19 2.09 9.17 25.63
CA ARG A 19 3.17 8.57 26.44
C ARG A 19 4.47 8.36 25.65
N LEU A 20 4.38 8.01 24.38
CA LEU A 20 5.54 7.75 23.54
C LEU A 20 6.15 9.03 22.95
N LEU A 21 5.31 10.01 22.62
CA LEU A 21 5.69 11.15 21.78
C LEU A 21 5.81 12.47 22.58
N LEU A 22 4.92 12.72 23.54
CA LEU A 22 4.87 14.01 24.24
C LEU A 22 5.47 13.96 25.66
N GLU A 23 5.17 12.93 26.44
CA GLU A 23 5.65 12.84 27.83
C GLU A 23 7.19 12.86 27.95
N PRO A 24 7.97 12.16 27.08
CA PRO A 24 9.43 12.20 27.16
C PRO A 24 10.02 13.60 26.94
N ALA A 25 9.27 14.46 26.23
CA ALA A 25 9.64 15.85 25.95
C ALA A 25 8.97 16.85 26.89
N ALA A 26 8.23 16.38 27.91
CA ALA A 26 7.42 17.19 28.81
C ALA A 26 6.46 18.16 28.05
N LEU A 27 5.92 17.72 26.91
CA LEU A 27 4.99 18.48 26.10
C LEU A 27 3.54 18.18 26.49
N GLU A 28 2.72 19.23 26.51
CA GLU A 28 1.29 19.16 26.77
C GLU A 28 0.49 19.65 25.56
N LEU A 29 -0.75 19.19 25.41
CA LEU A 29 -1.63 19.57 24.29
C LEU A 29 -1.83 21.08 24.17
N ARG A 30 -1.86 21.81 25.29
CA ARG A 30 -1.95 23.27 25.28
C ARG A 30 -0.76 23.96 24.61
N GLN A 31 0.45 23.38 24.72
CA GLN A 31 1.64 23.90 24.06
C GLN A 31 1.58 23.64 22.55
N LEU A 32 1.05 22.50 22.11
CA LEU A 32 0.82 22.22 20.70
C LEU A 32 -0.19 23.23 20.11
N ALA A 33 -1.28 23.52 20.83
CA ALA A 33 -2.24 24.56 20.41
C ALA A 33 -1.57 25.93 20.30
N GLN A 34 -0.66 26.29 21.23
CA GLN A 34 0.10 27.55 21.15
C GLN A 34 1.00 27.59 19.92
N VAL A 35 1.74 26.51 19.62
CA VAL A 35 2.59 26.41 18.41
C VAL A 35 1.76 26.59 17.13
N LEU A 36 0.59 25.95 17.04
CA LEU A 36 -0.33 26.16 15.93
C LEU A 36 -0.82 27.60 15.85
N ALA A 37 -1.13 28.25 16.98
CA ALA A 37 -1.51 29.66 17.02
C ALA A 37 -0.36 30.57 16.55
N ASP A 38 0.88 30.26 16.87
CA ASP A 38 2.06 31.02 16.41
C ASP A 38 2.27 30.93 14.90
N ILE A 39 1.90 29.82 14.27
CA ILE A 39 1.88 29.68 12.80
C ILE A 39 0.78 30.60 12.21
N HIS A 40 -0.39 30.65 12.84
CA HIS A 40 -1.55 31.42 12.41
C HIS A 40 -1.47 32.93 12.73
N VAL A 41 -0.39 33.42 13.30
CA VAL A 41 -0.08 34.88 13.32
C VAL A 41 0.04 35.44 11.90
N HIS A 42 0.37 34.57 10.94
CA HIS A 42 0.28 34.84 9.51
C HIS A 42 -1.03 34.29 8.93
N ASN A 43 -1.47 34.81 7.80
CA ASN A 43 -2.68 34.37 7.12
C ASN A 43 -2.45 33.01 6.43
N VAL A 44 -2.61 31.94 7.21
CA VAL A 44 -2.44 30.53 6.85
C VAL A 44 -3.83 29.89 6.87
N ASP A 45 -4.17 29.12 5.85
CA ASP A 45 -5.49 28.46 5.75
C ASP A 45 -5.57 27.22 6.66
N TYR A 46 -4.43 26.56 6.87
CA TYR A 46 -4.35 25.30 7.58
C TYR A 46 -2.92 25.05 8.11
N ALA A 47 -2.80 24.47 9.28
CA ALA A 47 -1.54 23.98 9.82
C ALA A 47 -1.72 22.66 10.56
N ASP A 48 -0.72 21.82 10.52
CA ASP A 48 -0.65 20.59 11.34
C ASP A 48 0.74 20.33 11.89
N LEU A 49 0.74 19.60 13.02
CA LEU A 49 1.90 18.98 13.64
C LEU A 49 1.70 17.47 13.54
N TYR A 50 2.66 16.77 12.96
CA TYR A 50 2.66 15.33 12.83
C TYR A 50 3.83 14.75 13.62
N PHE A 51 3.54 14.09 14.72
CA PHE A 51 4.50 13.39 15.55
C PHE A 51 4.53 11.92 15.18
N GLN A 52 5.71 11.35 15.13
CA GLN A 52 5.92 9.93 14.86
C GLN A 52 6.99 9.34 15.77
N TYR A 53 6.75 8.12 16.19
CA TYR A 53 7.71 7.20 16.77
C TYR A 53 7.61 5.89 16.00
N SER A 54 8.69 5.41 15.45
CA SER A 54 8.75 4.11 14.80
C SER A 54 9.89 3.27 15.35
N ARG A 55 9.66 1.97 15.43
CA ARG A 55 10.64 0.95 15.77
C ARG A 55 10.57 -0.15 14.73
N LEU A 56 11.67 -0.33 14.02
CA LEU A 56 11.78 -1.29 12.94
C LEU A 56 12.79 -2.36 13.32
N GLU A 57 12.50 -3.60 12.92
CA GLU A 57 13.49 -4.66 12.92
C GLU A 57 13.39 -5.50 11.65
N SER A 58 14.49 -6.11 11.28
CA SER A 58 14.51 -7.12 10.23
C SER A 58 15.52 -8.21 10.53
N TRP A 59 15.20 -9.41 10.10
CA TRP A 59 16.02 -10.61 10.21
C TRP A 59 16.13 -11.27 8.86
N SER A 60 17.32 -11.71 8.47
CA SER A 60 17.54 -12.46 7.24
C SER A 60 18.33 -13.72 7.54
N LEU A 61 17.82 -14.84 7.05
CA LEU A 61 18.44 -16.15 7.16
C LEU A 61 18.66 -16.68 5.75
N GLU A 62 19.87 -17.18 5.50
CA GLU A 62 20.27 -17.81 4.25
C GLU A 62 21.11 -19.04 4.57
N GLU A 63 20.75 -20.20 4.00
CA GLU A 63 21.49 -21.46 4.18
C GLU A 63 21.63 -21.86 5.64
N GLY A 64 20.59 -21.72 6.45
CA GLY A 64 20.62 -22.03 7.89
C GLY A 64 21.42 -21.05 8.74
N ILE A 65 21.91 -19.95 8.17
CA ILE A 65 22.75 -18.97 8.88
C ILE A 65 22.06 -17.62 8.89
N VAL A 66 21.92 -17.03 10.06
CA VAL A 66 21.49 -15.63 10.18
C VAL A 66 22.56 -14.73 9.57
N LYS A 67 22.23 -14.09 8.44
CA LYS A 67 23.15 -13.18 7.72
C LYS A 67 23.09 -11.77 8.26
N SER A 68 21.92 -11.31 8.67
CA SER A 68 21.74 -9.98 9.22
C SER A 68 20.57 -9.95 10.21
N GLY A 69 20.73 -9.11 11.21
CA GLY A 69 19.67 -8.61 12.06
C GLY A 69 19.85 -7.09 12.16
N SER A 70 18.81 -6.33 11.96
CA SER A 70 18.83 -4.87 12.11
C SER A 70 17.72 -4.43 13.04
N PHE A 71 17.99 -3.37 13.79
CA PHE A 71 17.03 -2.73 14.66
C PHE A 71 17.27 -1.22 14.61
N SER A 72 16.20 -0.45 14.44
CA SER A 72 16.26 1.00 14.46
C SER A 72 15.06 1.59 15.18
N ILE A 73 15.29 2.73 15.82
CA ILE A 73 14.25 3.59 16.37
C ILE A 73 14.40 4.94 15.69
N ASP A 74 13.30 5.45 15.16
CA ASP A 74 13.20 6.77 14.60
C ASP A 74 12.04 7.52 15.24
N ARG A 75 12.21 8.82 15.50
CA ARG A 75 11.18 9.68 16.06
C ARG A 75 11.40 11.12 15.63
N GLY A 76 10.31 11.85 15.54
CA GLY A 76 10.40 13.26 15.22
C GLY A 76 9.04 13.90 15.02
N VAL A 77 9.08 15.13 14.55
CA VAL A 77 7.89 15.93 14.27
C VAL A 77 8.03 16.67 12.94
N GLY A 78 6.99 16.58 12.12
CA GLY A 78 6.80 17.43 10.95
C GLY A 78 5.83 18.56 11.26
N VAL A 79 6.16 19.77 10.86
CA VAL A 79 5.34 20.97 11.00
C VAL A 79 5.00 21.48 9.61
N ARG A 80 3.72 21.62 9.31
CA ARG A 80 3.25 22.05 8.00
C ARG A 80 2.31 23.24 8.13
N ALA A 81 2.47 24.21 7.22
CA ALA A 81 1.55 25.32 7.01
C ALA A 81 1.15 25.42 5.55
N VAL A 82 -0.13 25.68 5.29
CA VAL A 82 -0.70 25.77 3.94
C VAL A 82 -1.36 27.12 3.76
N ALA A 83 -1.01 27.83 2.67
CA ALA A 83 -1.61 29.09 2.25
C ALA A 83 -1.93 29.07 0.75
N GLY A 84 -3.21 29.02 0.39
CA GLY A 84 -3.65 28.78 -0.98
C GLY A 84 -3.22 27.39 -1.48
N GLU A 85 -2.44 27.36 -2.54
CA GLU A 85 -1.84 26.14 -3.10
C GLU A 85 -0.45 25.83 -2.55
N LYS A 86 0.13 26.74 -1.76
CA LYS A 86 1.50 26.62 -1.29
C LYS A 86 1.55 25.89 0.04
N THR A 87 2.54 25.02 0.19
CA THR A 87 2.85 24.30 1.42
C THR A 87 4.25 24.69 1.88
N ALA A 88 4.37 25.14 3.13
CA ALA A 88 5.65 25.20 3.85
C ALA A 88 5.73 24.01 4.79
N PHE A 89 6.93 23.46 4.90
CA PHE A 89 7.19 22.29 5.71
C PHE A 89 8.56 22.40 6.37
N ALA A 90 8.62 22.04 7.64
CA ALA A 90 9.85 21.87 8.40
C ALA A 90 9.70 20.64 9.30
N TYR A 91 10.79 19.97 9.60
CA TYR A 91 10.78 18.81 10.48
C TYR A 91 11.98 18.80 11.42
N SER A 92 11.89 18.04 12.49
CA SER A 92 12.97 17.80 13.45
C SER A 92 12.88 16.37 14.00
N ASP A 93 14.01 15.74 14.19
CA ASP A 93 14.20 14.50 14.96
C ASP A 93 14.20 14.75 16.47
N ASP A 94 14.36 16.01 16.89
CA ASP A 94 14.14 16.44 18.26
C ASP A 94 12.67 16.84 18.48
N ILE A 95 12.00 16.17 19.42
CA ILE A 95 10.65 16.51 19.87
C ILE A 95 10.81 17.36 21.14
N SER A 96 10.96 18.68 20.97
CA SER A 96 11.03 19.66 22.05
C SER A 96 10.21 20.90 21.70
N LEU A 97 9.85 21.70 22.73
CA LEU A 97 9.13 22.95 22.49
C LEU A 97 9.96 23.93 21.64
N ASP A 98 11.28 23.96 21.85
CA ASP A 98 12.18 24.83 21.10
C ASP A 98 12.25 24.43 19.62
N ALA A 99 12.35 23.12 19.31
CA ALA A 99 12.33 22.61 17.95
C ALA A 99 11.00 22.91 17.26
N LEU A 100 9.87 22.72 17.94
CA LEU A 100 8.54 23.08 17.46
C LEU A 100 8.42 24.57 17.16
N ALA A 101 8.90 25.44 18.04
CA ALA A 101 8.86 26.89 17.85
C ALA A 101 9.71 27.33 16.65
N GLN A 102 10.89 26.73 16.46
CA GLN A 102 11.76 26.99 15.28
C GLN A 102 11.08 26.54 13.98
N ALA A 103 10.52 25.32 13.95
CA ALA A 103 9.81 24.81 12.78
C ALA A 103 8.56 25.64 12.46
N ALA A 104 7.80 26.06 13.48
CA ALA A 104 6.65 26.98 13.33
C ALA A 104 7.08 28.32 12.75
N ALA A 105 8.18 28.89 13.22
CA ALA A 105 8.72 30.15 12.69
C ALA A 105 9.13 30.03 11.20
N ALA A 106 9.71 28.89 10.81
CA ALA A 106 10.08 28.63 9.42
C ALA A 106 8.86 28.48 8.52
N THR A 107 7.83 27.76 8.97
CA THR A 107 6.65 27.45 8.15
C THR A 107 5.66 28.60 8.02
N ARG A 108 5.46 29.39 9.08
CA ARG A 108 4.53 30.56 9.03
C ARG A 108 4.90 31.59 7.97
N ALA A 109 6.16 31.68 7.59
CA ALA A 109 6.65 32.61 6.60
C ALA A 109 6.00 32.45 5.19
N ILE A 110 5.30 31.35 4.95
CA ILE A 110 4.54 31.14 3.69
C ILE A 110 3.32 32.04 3.59
N GLY A 111 2.71 32.42 4.73
CA GLY A 111 1.55 33.31 4.82
C GLY A 111 1.97 34.79 4.84
N ARG A 112 1.06 35.67 4.42
CA ARG A 112 1.21 37.12 4.61
C ARG A 112 0.88 37.47 6.06
N GLN A 113 1.40 38.61 6.54
CA GLN A 113 0.99 39.14 7.87
C GLN A 113 -0.53 39.35 7.93
N GLY A 114 -1.14 38.93 9.03
CA GLY A 114 -2.60 38.98 9.24
C GLY A 114 -3.06 37.62 9.80
N GLY A 115 -3.42 37.58 11.07
CA GLY A 115 -3.70 36.33 11.78
C GLY A 115 -5.10 35.78 11.56
N THR A 116 -5.21 34.46 11.70
CA THR A 116 -6.47 33.73 11.84
C THR A 116 -6.51 33.04 13.21
N GLN A 117 -7.71 32.84 13.76
CA GLN A 117 -7.87 32.15 15.03
C GLN A 117 -7.69 30.64 14.88
N VAL A 118 -6.96 30.02 15.81
CA VAL A 118 -6.81 28.56 15.91
C VAL A 118 -7.82 28.03 16.91
N ALA A 119 -8.47 26.92 16.58
CA ALA A 119 -9.40 26.25 17.48
C ALA A 119 -8.62 25.48 18.57
N ALA A 120 -9.20 25.40 19.78
CA ALA A 120 -8.65 24.55 20.85
C ALA A 120 -8.61 23.08 20.40
N LEU A 121 -7.59 22.33 20.83
CA LEU A 121 -7.45 20.91 20.52
C LEU A 121 -8.41 20.07 21.40
N GLU A 122 -9.67 20.06 21.02
CA GLU A 122 -10.75 19.40 21.76
C GLU A 122 -11.52 18.36 20.91
N ARG A 123 -11.39 18.43 19.58
CA ARG A 123 -12.09 17.54 18.66
C ARG A 123 -11.25 16.30 18.40
N LEU A 124 -11.61 15.18 19.04
CA LEU A 124 -10.98 13.89 18.76
C LEU A 124 -11.34 13.41 17.35
N GLY A 125 -10.32 13.06 16.56
CA GLY A 125 -10.51 12.40 15.28
C GLY A 125 -11.18 11.04 15.48
N GLY A 126 -12.18 10.71 14.65
CA GLY A 126 -12.77 9.38 14.67
C GLY A 126 -11.74 8.33 14.27
N SER A 127 -11.59 7.26 15.05
CA SER A 127 -10.74 6.14 14.67
C SER A 127 -11.55 4.85 14.60
N ARG A 128 -11.22 4.02 13.62
CA ARG A 128 -11.70 2.65 13.54
C ARG A 128 -10.74 1.76 14.33
N ALA A 129 -11.15 0.54 14.65
CA ALA A 129 -10.30 -0.49 15.26
C ALA A 129 -10.06 -1.59 14.21
N LEU A 130 -9.31 -1.24 13.15
CA LEU A 130 -9.06 -2.13 12.02
C LEU A 130 -7.99 -3.19 12.33
N TYR A 131 -7.17 -2.94 13.35
CA TYR A 131 -6.08 -3.80 13.81
C TYR A 131 -5.82 -3.58 15.31
N ALA A 132 -5.13 -4.54 15.92
CA ALA A 132 -4.74 -4.43 17.32
C ALA A 132 -3.62 -3.39 17.49
N ALA A 133 -3.80 -2.42 18.40
CA ALA A 133 -2.81 -1.42 18.75
C ALA A 133 -1.72 -2.04 19.66
N GLN A 134 -0.94 -2.97 19.13
CA GLN A 134 0.10 -3.69 19.86
C GLN A 134 1.44 -3.57 19.15
N ASP A 135 2.50 -3.82 19.90
CA ASP A 135 3.86 -3.86 19.39
C ASP A 135 4.16 -5.24 18.76
N PRO A 136 4.25 -5.35 17.43
CA PRO A 136 4.45 -6.65 16.78
C PRO A 136 5.88 -7.16 16.95
N VAL A 137 6.83 -6.26 17.24
CA VAL A 137 8.26 -6.56 17.37
C VAL A 137 8.56 -7.23 18.72
N ALA A 138 7.84 -6.85 19.76
CA ALA A 138 8.06 -7.34 21.12
C ALA A 138 7.35 -8.67 21.47
N VAL A 139 6.52 -9.19 20.55
CA VAL A 139 5.70 -10.39 20.85
C VAL A 139 6.47 -11.70 20.84
N LEU A 140 7.65 -11.73 20.22
CA LEU A 140 8.55 -12.90 20.17
C LEU A 140 9.95 -12.49 20.63
N ALA A 141 10.62 -13.38 21.35
CA ALA A 141 12.04 -13.22 21.63
C ALA A 141 12.87 -13.42 20.35
N ASP A 142 14.07 -12.86 20.28
CA ASP A 142 14.93 -12.95 19.09
C ASP A 142 15.24 -14.40 18.67
N ALA A 143 15.44 -15.29 19.65
CA ALA A 143 15.63 -16.70 19.39
C ALA A 143 14.41 -17.37 18.71
N ASP A 144 13.19 -16.95 19.06
CA ASP A 144 11.96 -17.48 18.46
C ASP A 144 11.77 -16.97 17.04
N LYS A 145 12.18 -15.71 16.75
CA LYS A 145 12.18 -15.14 15.38
C LYS A 145 13.14 -15.90 14.48
N VAL A 146 14.35 -16.18 14.97
CA VAL A 146 15.32 -17.01 14.23
C VAL A 146 14.77 -18.43 14.02
N ALA A 147 14.22 -19.07 15.07
CA ALA A 147 13.62 -20.39 14.97
C ALA A 147 12.45 -20.46 13.99
N LEU A 148 11.69 -19.36 13.81
CA LEU A 148 10.64 -19.26 12.80
C LEU A 148 11.24 -19.31 11.39
N LEU A 149 12.31 -18.56 11.13
CA LEU A 149 13.00 -18.56 9.83
C LEU A 149 13.65 -19.91 9.52
N GLU A 150 14.31 -20.54 10.49
CA GLU A 150 14.88 -21.88 10.36
C GLU A 150 13.80 -22.94 10.06
N ARG A 151 12.63 -22.84 10.68
CA ARG A 151 11.49 -23.71 10.37
C ARG A 151 11.03 -23.55 8.94
N LEU A 152 10.86 -22.30 8.48
CA LEU A 152 10.43 -22.00 7.13
C LEU A 152 11.41 -22.57 6.09
N GLU A 153 12.71 -22.38 6.30
CA GLU A 153 13.75 -22.96 5.44
C GLU A 153 13.68 -24.50 5.43
N ARG A 154 13.57 -25.12 6.59
CA ARG A 154 13.47 -26.59 6.70
C ARG A 154 12.27 -27.14 5.94
N ILE A 155 11.11 -26.50 6.08
CA ILE A 155 9.88 -26.90 5.36
C ILE A 155 10.10 -26.77 3.85
N ALA A 156 10.71 -25.69 3.37
CA ALA A 156 10.99 -25.49 1.96
C ALA A 156 11.94 -26.55 1.39
N ARG A 157 13.03 -26.86 2.10
CA ARG A 157 14.00 -27.91 1.69
C ARG A 157 13.41 -29.32 1.70
N GLN A 158 12.52 -29.62 2.65
CA GLN A 158 11.87 -30.94 2.74
C GLN A 158 10.86 -31.18 1.62
N ARG A 159 10.35 -30.11 0.96
CA ARG A 159 9.34 -30.23 -0.07
C ARG A 159 9.88 -30.85 -1.36
N ASP A 160 11.10 -30.51 -1.78
CA ASP A 160 11.70 -31.05 -2.99
C ASP A 160 13.25 -31.09 -2.88
N PRO A 161 13.91 -32.20 -3.24
CA PRO A 161 15.37 -32.34 -3.14
C PRO A 161 16.14 -31.41 -4.10
N ARG A 162 15.51 -30.82 -5.10
CA ARG A 162 16.12 -29.85 -6.02
C ARG A 162 16.27 -28.46 -5.42
N VAL A 163 15.72 -28.20 -4.25
CA VAL A 163 15.93 -26.92 -3.52
C VAL A 163 17.40 -26.84 -3.09
N THR A 164 18.13 -25.93 -3.74
CA THR A 164 19.57 -25.73 -3.49
C THR A 164 19.84 -24.53 -2.59
N GLN A 165 19.02 -23.47 -2.66
CA GLN A 165 19.18 -22.27 -1.83
C GLN A 165 17.84 -21.78 -1.31
N VAL A 166 17.85 -21.33 -0.05
CA VAL A 166 16.68 -20.75 0.61
C VAL A 166 17.11 -19.46 1.31
N ILE A 167 16.40 -18.38 1.03
CA ILE A 167 16.54 -17.10 1.70
C ILE A 167 15.20 -16.78 2.36
N ALA A 168 15.19 -16.66 3.68
CA ALA A 168 14.01 -16.28 4.45
C ALA A 168 14.26 -14.95 5.16
N SER A 169 13.28 -14.04 5.17
CA SER A 169 13.39 -12.78 5.89
C SER A 169 12.11 -12.44 6.63
N LEU A 170 12.28 -11.88 7.83
CA LEU A 170 11.21 -11.40 8.70
C LEU A 170 11.45 -9.93 8.98
N ALA A 171 10.43 -9.10 8.80
CA ALA A 171 10.49 -7.67 9.10
C ALA A 171 9.27 -7.25 9.92
N GLY A 172 9.47 -6.32 10.84
CA GLY A 172 8.39 -5.76 11.64
C GLY A 172 8.61 -4.30 11.94
N GLU A 173 7.50 -3.59 12.06
CA GLU A 173 7.43 -2.19 12.40
C GLU A 173 6.35 -1.96 13.45
N TYR A 174 6.71 -1.19 14.46
CA TYR A 174 5.79 -0.61 15.42
C TYR A 174 5.82 0.90 15.26
N GLU A 175 4.72 1.47 14.82
CA GLU A 175 4.58 2.90 14.60
C GLU A 175 3.51 3.48 15.52
N ALA A 176 3.79 4.60 16.18
CA ALA A 176 2.82 5.42 16.88
C ALA A 176 2.85 6.84 16.31
N ILE A 177 1.67 7.37 15.98
CA ILE A 177 1.53 8.74 15.48
C ILE A 177 0.57 9.55 16.33
N LEU A 178 0.81 10.87 16.36
CA LEU A 178 -0.10 11.86 16.91
C LEU A 178 -0.13 13.08 16.00
N ILE A 179 -1.33 13.52 15.67
CA ILE A 179 -1.57 14.64 14.75
C ILE A 179 -2.39 15.70 15.48
N ALA A 180 -1.88 16.94 15.49
CA ALA A 180 -2.60 18.11 16.00
C ALA A 180 -2.82 19.10 14.86
N ARG A 181 -4.05 19.57 14.68
CA ARG A 181 -4.46 20.43 13.58
C ARG A 181 -5.00 21.76 14.05
N SER A 182 -4.78 22.81 13.26
CA SER A 182 -5.24 24.16 13.56
C SER A 182 -6.76 24.33 13.59
N ASP A 183 -7.53 23.38 13.04
CA ASP A 183 -8.99 23.34 13.14
C ASP A 183 -9.50 22.66 14.43
N GLY A 184 -8.58 22.38 15.38
CA GLY A 184 -8.89 21.83 16.70
C GLY A 184 -8.94 20.30 16.74
N LEU A 185 -8.66 19.61 15.64
CA LEU A 185 -8.62 18.15 15.62
C LEU A 185 -7.31 17.64 16.24
N ILE A 186 -7.45 16.60 17.09
CA ILE A 186 -6.35 15.75 17.52
C ILE A 186 -6.67 14.30 17.18
N ALA A 187 -5.72 13.62 16.56
CA ALA A 187 -5.85 12.21 16.19
C ALA A 187 -4.59 11.44 16.58
N ALA A 188 -4.75 10.17 16.87
CA ALA A 188 -3.65 9.26 17.16
C ALA A 188 -3.93 7.87 16.60
N ASP A 189 -2.88 7.17 16.21
CA ASP A 189 -2.95 5.78 15.78
C ASP A 189 -1.71 5.02 16.25
N VAL A 190 -1.86 3.71 16.42
CA VAL A 190 -0.77 2.77 16.72
C VAL A 190 -0.85 1.66 15.69
N ARG A 191 0.18 1.57 14.86
CA ARG A 191 0.19 0.82 13.60
C ARG A 191 1.22 -0.31 13.64
N PRO A 192 0.83 -1.54 13.93
CA PRO A 192 1.69 -2.70 13.70
C PRO A 192 1.84 -2.94 12.21
N LEU A 193 3.00 -3.46 11.81
CA LEU A 193 3.19 -3.95 10.44
C LEU A 193 4.24 -5.05 10.46
N VAL A 194 3.93 -6.21 9.87
CA VAL A 194 4.88 -7.31 9.74
C VAL A 194 4.90 -7.89 8.34
N ARG A 195 6.02 -8.51 7.99
CA ARG A 195 6.20 -9.20 6.71
C ARG A 195 7.13 -10.39 6.88
N LEU A 196 6.74 -11.55 6.36
CA LEU A 196 7.58 -12.72 6.16
C LEU A 196 7.75 -12.93 4.67
N SER A 197 8.99 -13.14 4.22
CA SER A 197 9.31 -13.38 2.81
C SER A 197 10.21 -14.61 2.67
N LEU A 198 9.97 -15.37 1.61
CA LEU A 198 10.73 -16.56 1.26
C LEU A 198 11.12 -16.50 -0.22
N ASN A 199 12.39 -16.71 -0.51
CA ASN A 199 12.91 -16.96 -1.85
C ASN A 199 13.59 -18.32 -1.87
N VAL A 200 13.23 -19.13 -2.86
CA VAL A 200 13.76 -20.48 -3.05
C VAL A 200 14.38 -20.56 -4.43
N ILE A 201 15.56 -21.17 -4.51
CA ILE A 201 16.21 -21.52 -5.77
C ILE A 201 16.23 -23.04 -5.88
N VAL A 202 15.77 -23.54 -7.01
CA VAL A 202 15.84 -24.94 -7.37
C VAL A 202 16.83 -25.14 -8.54
N GLU A 203 17.48 -26.29 -8.59
CA GLU A 203 18.42 -26.62 -9.66
C GLU A 203 18.15 -28.02 -10.18
N GLU A 204 18.11 -28.17 -11.50
CA GLU A 204 18.00 -29.46 -12.20
C GLU A 204 18.73 -29.41 -13.54
N ASN A 205 19.66 -30.34 -13.77
CA ASN A 205 20.44 -30.45 -15.01
C ASN A 205 21.15 -29.15 -15.40
N GLY A 206 21.68 -28.39 -14.44
CA GLY A 206 22.37 -27.12 -14.66
C GLY A 206 21.45 -25.91 -14.89
N ARG A 207 20.12 -26.08 -14.91
CA ARG A 207 19.14 -24.98 -14.92
C ARG A 207 18.82 -24.57 -13.49
N ARG A 208 18.81 -23.27 -13.24
CA ARG A 208 18.45 -22.69 -11.94
C ARG A 208 17.24 -21.78 -12.14
N GLU A 209 16.24 -21.96 -11.31
CA GLU A 209 15.04 -21.12 -11.32
C GLU A 209 14.65 -20.78 -9.89
N GLN A 210 13.98 -19.65 -9.75
CA GLN A 210 13.54 -19.15 -8.44
C GLN A 210 12.04 -19.11 -8.31
N GLY A 211 11.58 -19.20 -7.07
CA GLY A 211 10.20 -18.94 -6.71
C GLY A 211 10.14 -18.16 -5.40
N THR A 212 9.14 -17.33 -5.28
CA THR A 212 8.97 -16.43 -4.14
C THR A 212 7.59 -16.55 -3.54
N ALA A 213 7.52 -16.49 -2.21
CA ALA A 213 6.26 -16.39 -1.51
C ALA A 213 6.45 -15.56 -0.23
N GLY A 214 5.35 -15.19 0.37
CA GLY A 214 5.36 -14.44 1.62
C GLY A 214 4.07 -13.67 1.79
N GLY A 215 4.02 -12.92 2.86
CA GLY A 215 2.87 -12.11 3.20
C GLY A 215 3.08 -11.34 4.49
N GLY A 216 2.06 -10.60 4.87
CA GLY A 216 2.08 -9.81 6.08
C GLY A 216 0.83 -8.94 6.19
N GLY A 217 0.91 -7.95 7.06
CA GLY A 217 -0.22 -7.05 7.31
C GLY A 217 -0.04 -6.31 8.62
N ARG A 218 -1.11 -5.68 9.06
CA ARG A 218 -1.18 -5.00 10.35
C ARG A 218 -1.53 -5.97 11.49
N ILE A 219 -0.71 -7.00 11.57
CA ILE A 219 -0.79 -8.12 12.50
C ILE A 219 0.53 -8.24 13.27
N ASP A 220 0.74 -9.30 14.03
CA ASP A 220 2.01 -9.58 14.69
C ASP A 220 2.64 -10.91 14.22
N TYR A 221 3.88 -11.18 14.64
CA TYR A 221 4.65 -12.35 14.22
C TYR A 221 4.02 -13.71 14.59
N ARG A 222 3.15 -13.78 15.59
CA ARG A 222 2.44 -15.04 15.97
C ARG A 222 1.46 -15.48 14.90
N SER A 223 1.11 -14.59 13.98
CA SER A 223 0.26 -14.90 12.83
C SER A 223 0.97 -15.79 11.78
N PHE A 224 2.30 -15.91 11.85
CA PHE A 224 3.07 -16.82 10.99
C PHE A 224 3.16 -18.21 11.62
N ASP A 225 2.02 -18.88 11.71
CA ASP A 225 1.89 -20.23 12.23
C ASP A 225 2.40 -21.30 11.24
N GLU A 226 2.40 -22.55 11.68
CA GLU A 226 2.91 -23.68 10.89
C GLU A 226 2.16 -23.86 9.56
N GLU A 227 0.86 -23.56 9.51
CA GLU A 227 0.05 -23.67 8.30
C GLU A 227 0.49 -22.65 7.27
N ARG A 228 0.65 -21.39 7.65
CA ARG A 228 1.17 -20.34 6.78
C ARG A 228 2.62 -20.59 6.33
N LEU A 229 3.48 -21.11 7.21
CA LEU A 229 4.83 -21.47 6.81
C LEU A 229 4.83 -22.56 5.73
N ARG A 230 3.96 -23.57 5.87
CA ARG A 230 3.79 -24.62 4.85
C ARG A 230 3.22 -24.08 3.54
N GLU A 231 2.25 -23.20 3.62
CA GLU A 231 1.69 -22.52 2.43
C GLU A 231 2.76 -21.74 1.68
N TYR A 232 3.53 -20.89 2.37
CA TYR A 232 4.57 -20.08 1.72
C TYR A 232 5.68 -20.95 1.12
N ALA A 233 6.13 -21.97 1.85
CA ALA A 233 7.11 -22.92 1.33
C ALA A 233 6.58 -23.66 0.09
N ALA A 234 5.32 -24.12 0.12
CA ALA A 234 4.71 -24.77 -1.01
C ALA A 234 4.66 -23.84 -2.23
N ARG A 235 4.16 -22.64 -2.07
CA ARG A 235 4.03 -21.66 -3.18
C ARG A 235 5.38 -21.31 -3.78
N ALA A 236 6.41 -21.04 -2.96
CA ALA A 236 7.74 -20.68 -3.46
C ALA A 236 8.40 -21.83 -4.19
N VAL A 237 8.37 -23.04 -3.62
CA VAL A 237 8.99 -24.24 -4.24
C VAL A 237 8.25 -24.64 -5.52
N ASP A 238 6.91 -24.68 -5.49
CA ASP A 238 6.12 -25.06 -6.67
C ASP A 238 6.31 -24.09 -7.83
N GLN A 239 6.39 -22.78 -7.55
CA GLN A 239 6.70 -21.74 -8.55
C GLN A 239 8.09 -21.97 -9.17
N ALA A 240 9.12 -22.23 -8.34
CA ALA A 240 10.47 -22.49 -8.84
C ALA A 240 10.52 -23.76 -9.71
N LEU A 241 9.86 -24.84 -9.28
CA LEU A 241 9.76 -26.08 -10.03
C LEU A 241 8.97 -25.94 -11.34
N LEU A 242 7.92 -25.09 -11.33
CA LEU A 242 7.17 -24.75 -12.52
C LEU A 242 8.07 -24.04 -13.55
N ASN A 243 8.86 -23.07 -13.10
CA ASN A 243 9.76 -22.31 -13.95
C ASN A 243 10.87 -23.18 -14.58
N LEU A 244 11.30 -24.25 -13.93
CA LEU A 244 12.21 -25.25 -14.55
C LEU A 244 11.63 -25.91 -15.83
N ARG A 245 10.31 -26.05 -15.89
CA ARG A 245 9.60 -26.67 -17.02
C ARG A 245 9.06 -25.64 -17.99
N ALA A 246 9.11 -24.36 -17.63
CA ALA A 246 8.54 -23.29 -18.44
C ALA A 246 9.28 -23.14 -19.77
N ARG A 247 8.51 -22.89 -20.83
CA ARG A 247 9.00 -22.53 -22.16
C ARG A 247 9.08 -21.00 -22.25
N GLU A 248 9.78 -20.50 -23.27
CA GLU A 248 9.80 -19.07 -23.57
C GLU A 248 8.37 -18.58 -23.91
N ALA A 249 8.02 -17.39 -23.39
CA ALA A 249 6.71 -16.80 -23.63
C ALA A 249 6.60 -16.30 -25.08
N PRO A 250 5.42 -16.46 -25.72
CA PRO A 250 5.17 -15.88 -27.04
C PRO A 250 5.19 -14.35 -26.97
N ALA A 251 5.60 -13.70 -28.06
CA ALA A 251 5.54 -12.25 -28.23
C ALA A 251 4.40 -11.86 -29.18
N GLY A 252 3.77 -10.71 -28.93
CA GLY A 252 2.73 -10.15 -29.80
C GLY A 252 1.51 -9.65 -29.05
N SER A 253 0.50 -9.19 -29.78
CA SER A 253 -0.79 -8.81 -29.20
C SER A 253 -1.68 -10.04 -29.06
N MET A 254 -2.16 -10.30 -27.87
CA MET A 254 -2.98 -11.48 -27.59
C MET A 254 -3.99 -11.24 -26.46
N ILE A 255 -4.92 -12.18 -26.28
CA ILE A 255 -5.80 -12.19 -25.11
C ILE A 255 -4.97 -12.58 -23.88
N VAL A 256 -5.09 -11.81 -22.82
CA VAL A 256 -4.45 -12.10 -21.52
C VAL A 256 -5.50 -12.25 -20.44
N VAL A 257 -5.47 -13.37 -19.75
CA VAL A 257 -6.22 -13.57 -18.51
C VAL A 257 -5.31 -13.29 -17.34
N LEU A 258 -5.70 -12.39 -16.46
CA LEU A 258 -5.00 -12.13 -15.19
C LEU A 258 -5.66 -12.94 -14.08
N GLY A 259 -4.88 -13.58 -13.24
CA GLY A 259 -5.37 -14.29 -12.06
C GLY A 259 -5.87 -13.34 -10.95
N PRO A 260 -6.51 -13.88 -9.91
CA PRO A 260 -6.99 -13.09 -8.77
C PRO A 260 -5.85 -12.67 -7.85
N GLY A 261 -6.09 -11.67 -7.01
CA GLY A 261 -5.18 -11.25 -5.94
C GLY A 261 -4.05 -10.32 -6.38
N TRP A 262 -2.79 -10.77 -6.26
CA TRP A 262 -1.59 -9.94 -6.52
C TRP A 262 -1.51 -9.34 -7.93
N PRO A 263 -2.02 -9.96 -9.00
CA PRO A 263 -2.12 -9.28 -10.30
C PRO A 263 -2.86 -7.94 -10.29
N GLY A 264 -3.63 -7.63 -9.24
CA GLY A 264 -4.17 -6.30 -8.96
C GLY A 264 -3.12 -5.20 -8.81
N ILE A 265 -1.83 -5.52 -8.73
CA ILE A 265 -0.75 -4.52 -8.82
C ILE A 265 -0.76 -3.80 -10.17
N LEU A 266 -1.15 -4.48 -11.24
CA LEU A 266 -1.34 -3.84 -12.53
C LEU A 266 -2.45 -2.78 -12.49
N LEU A 267 -3.53 -3.04 -11.75
CA LEU A 267 -4.59 -2.06 -11.52
C LEU A 267 -4.09 -0.85 -10.72
N HIS A 268 -3.30 -1.09 -9.66
CA HIS A 268 -2.66 -0.05 -8.86
C HIS A 268 -1.82 0.90 -9.72
N GLU A 269 -0.97 0.34 -10.57
CA GLU A 269 -0.10 1.12 -11.44
C GLU A 269 -0.86 1.72 -12.64
N ALA A 270 -1.70 0.93 -13.29
CA ALA A 270 -2.35 1.35 -14.53
C ALA A 270 -3.34 2.52 -14.33
N ILE A 271 -4.01 2.56 -13.19
CA ILE A 271 -5.03 3.58 -12.91
C ILE A 271 -4.92 4.20 -11.52
N GLY A 272 -4.46 3.48 -10.50
CA GLY A 272 -4.46 3.94 -9.14
C GLY A 272 -3.74 5.29 -8.99
N HIS A 273 -2.49 5.39 -9.44
CA HIS A 273 -1.76 6.65 -9.45
C HIS A 273 -2.43 7.73 -10.32
N GLY A 274 -3.03 7.35 -11.43
CA GLY A 274 -3.78 8.27 -12.29
C GLY A 274 -5.04 8.85 -11.63
N LEU A 275 -5.54 8.24 -10.56
CA LEU A 275 -6.72 8.68 -9.82
C LEU A 275 -6.37 9.37 -8.48
N GLU A 276 -5.12 9.71 -8.25
CA GLU A 276 -4.71 10.56 -7.12
C GLU A 276 -5.04 12.03 -7.38
N GLY A 277 -5.54 12.70 -6.36
CA GLY A 277 -6.15 14.03 -6.47
C GLY A 277 -5.22 15.14 -6.92
N ASP A 278 -3.95 15.09 -6.54
CA ASP A 278 -2.94 16.10 -6.89
C ASP A 278 -2.65 16.14 -8.40
N PHE A 279 -2.51 14.99 -9.06
CA PHE A 279 -2.35 14.91 -10.52
C PHE A 279 -3.60 15.38 -11.26
N ASN A 280 -4.77 15.01 -10.73
CA ASN A 280 -6.06 15.40 -11.34
C ASN A 280 -6.35 16.88 -11.18
N ARG A 281 -6.05 17.49 -10.02
CA ARG A 281 -6.17 18.93 -9.80
C ARG A 281 -5.23 19.72 -10.72
N LYS A 282 -3.99 19.25 -10.88
CA LYS A 282 -3.00 19.89 -11.76
C LYS A 282 -3.25 19.65 -13.26
N GLY A 283 -4.21 18.80 -13.62
CA GLY A 283 -4.51 18.49 -15.02
C GLY A 283 -3.46 17.62 -15.72
N THR A 284 -2.64 16.89 -14.95
CA THR A 284 -1.51 16.09 -15.47
C THR A 284 -1.84 14.59 -15.60
N SER A 285 -3.00 14.13 -15.13
CA SER A 285 -3.47 12.78 -15.30
C SER A 285 -4.33 12.61 -16.55
N ALA A 286 -4.30 11.42 -17.16
CA ALA A 286 -5.20 11.01 -18.24
C ALA A 286 -6.69 11.01 -17.81
N PHE A 287 -6.98 11.06 -16.51
CA PHE A 287 -8.32 11.05 -15.92
C PHE A 287 -8.80 12.43 -15.49
N SER A 288 -7.99 13.48 -15.66
CA SER A 288 -8.32 14.84 -15.20
C SER A 288 -9.57 15.36 -15.86
N GLY A 289 -10.52 15.84 -15.03
CA GLY A 289 -11.80 16.44 -15.50
C GLY A 289 -12.83 15.44 -16.01
N ARG A 290 -12.59 14.15 -15.92
CA ARG A 290 -13.44 13.10 -16.52
C ARG A 290 -14.43 12.44 -15.56
N VAL A 291 -14.66 13.00 -14.38
CA VAL A 291 -15.70 12.51 -13.45
C VAL A 291 -17.07 12.51 -14.13
N GLY A 292 -17.79 11.39 -14.09
CA GLY A 292 -19.04 11.14 -14.79
C GLY A 292 -18.88 10.51 -16.18
N GLU A 293 -17.67 10.46 -16.73
CA GLU A 293 -17.41 9.83 -18.02
C GLU A 293 -17.09 8.33 -17.90
N ARG A 294 -17.27 7.61 -19.00
CA ARG A 294 -16.83 6.24 -19.13
C ARG A 294 -15.31 6.18 -19.34
N VAL A 295 -14.62 5.51 -18.44
CA VAL A 295 -13.15 5.34 -18.47
C VAL A 295 -12.73 3.86 -18.48
N ALA A 296 -13.69 2.94 -18.35
CA ALA A 296 -13.46 1.50 -18.36
C ALA A 296 -14.64 0.76 -19.01
N ALA A 297 -14.46 -0.51 -19.29
CA ALA A 297 -15.53 -1.38 -19.79
C ALA A 297 -16.71 -1.45 -18.81
N ALA A 298 -17.89 -1.75 -19.33
CA ALA A 298 -19.06 -2.01 -18.50
C ALA A 298 -18.76 -3.19 -17.54
N GLY A 299 -19.25 -3.10 -16.30
CA GLY A 299 -18.97 -4.08 -15.24
C GLY A 299 -17.71 -3.79 -14.42
N VAL A 300 -16.73 -3.06 -14.95
CA VAL A 300 -15.54 -2.69 -14.19
C VAL A 300 -15.90 -1.71 -13.07
N SER A 301 -15.68 -2.14 -11.82
CA SER A 301 -15.85 -1.31 -10.62
C SER A 301 -14.61 -1.40 -9.75
N VAL A 302 -14.04 -0.26 -9.38
CA VAL A 302 -12.78 -0.14 -8.63
C VAL A 302 -12.98 0.77 -7.43
N VAL A 303 -12.45 0.34 -6.30
CA VAL A 303 -12.45 1.10 -5.05
C VAL A 303 -11.03 1.20 -4.50
N ASP A 304 -10.75 2.27 -3.74
CA ASP A 304 -9.66 2.30 -2.79
C ASP A 304 -10.24 2.17 -1.39
N ASP A 305 -9.91 1.09 -0.67
CA ASP A 305 -10.53 0.76 0.61
C ASP A 305 -9.51 0.68 1.74
N GLY A 306 -9.37 1.78 2.49
CA GLY A 306 -8.53 1.86 3.68
C GLY A 306 -9.12 1.21 4.92
N THR A 307 -10.31 0.57 4.82
CA THR A 307 -11.07 0.08 5.98
C THR A 307 -11.05 -1.44 6.15
N LEU A 308 -10.31 -2.15 5.31
CA LEU A 308 -10.21 -3.61 5.38
C LEU A 308 -9.39 -4.02 6.62
N PRO A 309 -9.92 -4.88 7.53
CA PRO A 309 -9.21 -5.28 8.74
C PRO A 309 -7.86 -5.93 8.44
N ASP A 310 -6.86 -5.63 9.27
CA ASP A 310 -5.52 -6.24 9.27
C ASP A 310 -4.73 -6.12 7.96
N ARG A 311 -5.25 -5.40 6.94
CA ARG A 311 -4.57 -5.28 5.65
C ARG A 311 -3.42 -4.29 5.72
N ARG A 312 -2.38 -4.56 4.94
CA ARG A 312 -1.13 -3.78 4.88
C ARG A 312 -1.37 -2.31 4.54
N GLY A 313 -2.27 -2.01 3.60
CA GLY A 313 -2.60 -0.64 3.19
C GLY A 313 -3.61 0.08 4.09
N SER A 314 -4.28 -0.62 5.03
CA SER A 314 -5.34 -0.05 5.86
C SER A 314 -4.81 0.82 6.99
N LEU A 315 -5.56 1.87 7.32
CA LEU A 315 -5.26 2.82 8.38
C LEU A 315 -6.55 3.22 9.10
N ASN A 316 -6.49 3.37 10.43
CA ASN A 316 -7.62 3.91 11.20
C ASN A 316 -7.88 5.37 10.83
N VAL A 317 -6.80 6.15 10.71
CA VAL A 317 -6.78 7.52 10.18
C VAL A 317 -5.58 7.66 9.23
N ASP A 318 -5.69 8.55 8.22
CA ASP A 318 -4.57 8.93 7.38
C ASP A 318 -3.56 9.81 8.13
N ASP A 319 -2.48 10.25 7.46
CA ASP A 319 -1.43 11.04 8.08
C ASP A 319 -1.77 12.55 8.16
N GLU A 320 -3.01 12.89 7.92
CA GLU A 320 -3.64 14.18 8.18
C GLU A 320 -4.74 14.11 9.25
N GLY A 321 -4.97 12.91 9.84
CA GLY A 321 -5.97 12.66 10.87
C GLY A 321 -7.39 12.49 10.34
N ASN A 322 -7.58 12.35 9.04
CA ASN A 322 -8.88 12.03 8.47
C ASN A 322 -9.14 10.51 8.55
N PRO A 323 -10.36 10.07 8.92
CA PRO A 323 -10.69 8.65 8.91
C PRO A 323 -10.60 8.11 7.48
N THR A 324 -9.95 6.95 7.32
CA THR A 324 -9.94 6.27 6.03
C THR A 324 -11.34 5.77 5.68
N GLN A 325 -11.61 5.56 4.42
CA GLN A 325 -12.91 5.11 3.94
C GLN A 325 -12.77 4.18 2.73
N ARG A 326 -13.87 3.62 2.31
CA ARG A 326 -14.00 2.94 1.03
C ARG A 326 -14.43 3.96 -0.02
N THR A 327 -13.47 4.41 -0.81
CA THR A 327 -13.66 5.41 -1.87
C THR A 327 -13.97 4.71 -3.19
N VAL A 328 -15.14 4.95 -3.77
CA VAL A 328 -15.49 4.44 -5.10
C VAL A 328 -14.80 5.32 -6.14
N LEU A 329 -13.88 4.72 -6.89
CA LEU A 329 -13.13 5.39 -7.96
C LEU A 329 -13.84 5.23 -9.31
N ILE A 330 -14.16 3.99 -9.67
CA ILE A 330 -14.87 3.64 -10.89
C ILE A 330 -16.06 2.75 -10.52
N GLU A 331 -17.23 3.03 -11.06
CA GLU A 331 -18.44 2.22 -10.88
C GLU A 331 -19.05 1.87 -12.22
N ASN A 332 -19.12 0.59 -12.54
CA ASN A 332 -19.63 0.10 -13.84
C ASN A 332 -19.02 0.83 -15.05
N GLY A 333 -17.69 1.05 -14.99
CA GLY A 333 -16.91 1.73 -16.03
C GLY A 333 -16.98 3.25 -16.00
N ILE A 334 -17.76 3.87 -15.09
CA ILE A 334 -17.90 5.32 -14.97
C ILE A 334 -17.00 5.85 -13.85
N LEU A 335 -16.18 6.85 -14.13
CA LEU A 335 -15.36 7.52 -13.13
C LEU A 335 -16.24 8.27 -12.12
N ARG A 336 -16.05 7.99 -10.81
CA ARG A 336 -16.85 8.59 -9.74
C ARG A 336 -16.12 9.65 -8.93
N GLY A 337 -14.79 9.53 -8.82
CA GLY A 337 -13.99 10.48 -8.05
C GLY A 337 -12.52 10.10 -8.02
N TYR A 338 -11.79 10.82 -7.17
CA TYR A 338 -10.36 10.67 -6.98
C TYR A 338 -10.04 10.44 -5.49
N MET A 339 -8.89 9.89 -5.22
CA MET A 339 -8.32 9.82 -3.87
C MET A 339 -7.77 11.19 -3.47
N GLN A 340 -8.18 11.70 -2.31
CA GLN A 340 -7.93 13.07 -1.90
C GLN A 340 -7.22 13.15 -0.54
N ASP A 341 -6.16 13.97 -0.47
CA ASP A 341 -5.67 14.57 0.77
C ASP A 341 -6.47 15.84 1.10
N SER A 342 -6.19 16.47 2.24
CA SER A 342 -6.91 17.66 2.69
C SER A 342 -6.65 18.87 1.77
N LEU A 343 -5.43 19.05 1.25
CA LEU A 343 -5.07 20.16 0.38
C LEU A 343 -5.81 20.08 -0.95
N ASN A 344 -5.69 18.94 -1.64
CA ASN A 344 -6.27 18.78 -2.97
C ASN A 344 -7.80 18.72 -2.90
N ALA A 345 -8.38 18.08 -1.86
CA ALA A 345 -9.81 18.10 -1.61
C ALA A 345 -10.35 19.52 -1.48
N ARG A 346 -9.71 20.35 -0.64
CA ARG A 346 -10.10 21.77 -0.46
C ARG A 346 -10.04 22.55 -1.77
N LEU A 347 -8.96 22.43 -2.52
CA LEU A 347 -8.76 23.15 -3.78
C LEU A 347 -9.70 22.68 -4.90
N MET A 348 -10.16 21.44 -4.84
CA MET A 348 -11.16 20.89 -5.77
C MET A 348 -12.61 21.04 -5.29
N GLY A 349 -12.83 21.58 -4.08
CA GLY A 349 -14.17 21.77 -3.51
C GLY A 349 -14.89 20.47 -3.16
N VAL A 350 -14.14 19.43 -2.78
CA VAL A 350 -14.66 18.12 -2.38
C VAL A 350 -14.18 17.75 -0.96
N ALA A 351 -14.70 16.67 -0.39
CA ALA A 351 -14.25 16.16 0.90
C ALA A 351 -12.95 15.35 0.74
N PRO A 352 -12.05 15.33 1.76
CA PRO A 352 -10.92 14.41 1.81
C PRO A 352 -11.42 12.96 1.91
N THR A 353 -10.63 12.02 1.37
CA THR A 353 -11.01 10.62 1.32
C THR A 353 -10.22 9.72 2.29
N GLY A 354 -9.38 10.32 3.15
CA GLY A 354 -8.51 9.58 4.07
C GLY A 354 -7.32 8.94 3.35
N ASN A 355 -6.85 9.58 2.31
CA ASN A 355 -5.72 9.17 1.48
C ASN A 355 -4.50 10.11 1.59
N GLY A 356 -4.50 11.07 2.51
CA GLY A 356 -3.36 11.93 2.77
C GLY A 356 -2.27 11.18 3.52
N ARG A 357 -1.27 10.63 2.81
CA ARG A 357 -0.24 9.75 3.39
C ARG A 357 1.16 10.30 3.19
N ARG A 358 2.05 10.00 4.13
CA ARG A 358 3.49 10.32 4.10
C ARG A 358 4.34 9.12 4.54
N GLU A 359 5.59 9.07 4.12
CA GLU A 359 6.52 8.03 4.55
C GLU A 359 6.90 8.17 6.03
N SER A 360 7.18 9.41 6.49
CA SER A 360 7.58 9.70 7.87
C SER A 360 7.31 11.14 8.26
N PHE A 361 7.64 11.49 9.50
CA PHE A 361 7.60 12.87 10.00
C PHE A 361 8.43 13.86 9.16
N ALA A 362 9.43 13.38 8.43
CA ALA A 362 10.29 14.20 7.58
C ALA A 362 9.70 14.47 6.18
N HIS A 363 8.47 14.05 5.91
CA HIS A 363 7.86 14.13 4.59
C HIS A 363 6.52 14.87 4.61
N VAL A 364 6.20 15.53 3.50
CA VAL A 364 4.88 16.17 3.27
C VAL A 364 3.87 15.10 2.87
N PRO A 365 2.66 15.06 3.45
CA PRO A 365 1.61 14.16 3.00
C PRO A 365 1.12 14.53 1.60
N MET A 366 0.72 13.51 0.85
CA MET A 366 0.15 13.63 -0.48
C MET A 366 -0.94 12.55 -0.68
N PRO A 367 -1.80 12.68 -1.70
CA PRO A 367 -2.74 11.62 -2.04
C PRO A 367 -2.02 10.32 -2.40
N ARG A 368 -2.35 9.22 -1.72
CA ARG A 368 -1.77 7.89 -1.92
C ARG A 368 -2.85 6.82 -1.75
N MET A 369 -2.73 5.75 -2.51
CA MET A 369 -3.59 4.58 -2.38
C MET A 369 -3.47 3.92 -1.00
N THR A 370 -4.52 3.23 -0.57
CA THR A 370 -4.55 2.33 0.59
C THR A 370 -4.62 0.87 0.12
N ASN A 371 -5.79 0.32 -0.15
CA ASN A 371 -5.95 -0.96 -0.81
C ASN A 371 -6.81 -0.76 -2.05
N THR A 372 -6.19 -0.82 -3.22
CA THR A 372 -6.88 -0.62 -4.49
C THR A 372 -7.42 -1.95 -5.00
N VAL A 373 -8.74 -2.06 -5.14
CA VAL A 373 -9.42 -3.33 -5.39
C VAL A 373 -10.42 -3.20 -6.54
N MET A 374 -10.33 -4.09 -7.53
CA MET A 374 -11.41 -4.32 -8.48
C MET A 374 -12.42 -5.29 -7.89
N LEU A 375 -13.71 -4.94 -7.99
CA LEU A 375 -14.79 -5.75 -7.43
C LEU A 375 -15.13 -6.94 -8.33
N ASN A 376 -15.80 -7.94 -7.75
CA ASN A 376 -16.28 -9.11 -8.46
C ASN A 376 -17.23 -8.73 -9.64
N GLY A 377 -17.06 -9.46 -10.72
CA GLY A 377 -18.10 -9.68 -11.73
C GLY A 377 -18.96 -10.90 -11.42
N ASP A 378 -19.52 -11.47 -12.45
CA ASP A 378 -20.47 -12.60 -12.37
C ASP A 378 -19.94 -13.90 -13.02
N ARG A 379 -18.74 -13.89 -13.61
CA ARG A 379 -18.22 -15.02 -14.38
C ARG A 379 -17.48 -16.02 -13.50
N ASP A 380 -17.65 -17.31 -13.81
CA ASP A 380 -16.76 -18.32 -13.25
C ASP A 380 -15.36 -18.20 -13.88
N PRO A 381 -14.28 -18.23 -13.07
CA PRO A 381 -12.90 -18.17 -13.61
C PRO A 381 -12.58 -19.26 -14.63
N ALA A 382 -13.14 -20.46 -14.50
CA ALA A 382 -12.95 -21.53 -15.46
C ALA A 382 -13.62 -21.20 -16.82
N GLU A 383 -14.78 -20.54 -16.82
CA GLU A 383 -15.44 -20.06 -18.05
C GLU A 383 -14.59 -18.98 -18.71
N ILE A 384 -13.93 -18.11 -17.94
CA ILE A 384 -13.04 -17.07 -18.49
C ILE A 384 -11.87 -17.72 -19.24
N ILE A 385 -11.19 -18.71 -18.64
CA ILE A 385 -10.10 -19.46 -19.28
C ILE A 385 -10.62 -20.21 -20.52
N ALA A 386 -11.77 -20.90 -20.41
CA ALA A 386 -12.37 -21.66 -21.49
C ALA A 386 -12.80 -20.78 -22.68
N SER A 387 -13.03 -19.48 -22.48
CA SER A 387 -13.39 -18.53 -23.53
C SER A 387 -12.21 -18.11 -24.43
N VAL A 388 -10.96 -18.51 -24.09
CA VAL A 388 -9.74 -18.11 -24.81
C VAL A 388 -9.20 -19.25 -25.61
N ASP A 389 -9.26 -19.14 -26.94
CA ASP A 389 -8.73 -20.17 -27.85
C ASP A 389 -7.20 -20.14 -27.86
N ASP A 390 -6.60 -18.94 -27.97
CA ASP A 390 -5.17 -18.69 -27.95
C ASP A 390 -4.84 -17.46 -27.12
N GLY A 391 -4.02 -17.60 -26.04
CA GLY A 391 -3.73 -16.50 -25.14
C GLY A 391 -2.74 -16.85 -24.04
N LEU A 392 -2.68 -15.97 -23.05
CA LEU A 392 -1.82 -16.09 -21.87
C LEU A 392 -2.64 -15.99 -20.59
N TYR A 393 -2.34 -16.82 -19.60
CA TYR A 393 -2.82 -16.69 -18.23
C TYR A 393 -1.66 -16.26 -17.32
N ALA A 394 -1.69 -15.04 -16.81
CA ALA A 394 -0.68 -14.50 -15.90
C ALA A 394 -1.19 -14.61 -14.45
N VAL A 395 -0.50 -15.44 -13.66
CA VAL A 395 -0.89 -15.79 -12.29
C VAL A 395 -0.24 -14.88 -11.28
N ASN A 396 1.04 -14.50 -11.52
CA ASN A 396 1.83 -13.73 -10.57
C ASN A 396 2.82 -12.81 -11.30
N PHE A 397 3.20 -11.71 -10.62
CA PHE A 397 4.15 -10.72 -11.14
C PHE A 397 5.34 -10.54 -10.21
N GLY A 398 6.53 -10.38 -10.80
CA GLY A 398 7.77 -10.11 -10.08
C GLY A 398 8.05 -8.63 -9.86
N GLY A 399 7.45 -7.77 -10.64
CA GLY A 399 7.60 -6.32 -10.58
C GLY A 399 7.15 -5.63 -11.86
N GLY A 400 7.03 -4.32 -11.79
CA GLY A 400 6.64 -3.47 -12.92
C GLY A 400 6.76 -2.00 -12.59
N GLN A 401 6.47 -1.16 -13.56
CA GLN A 401 6.48 0.28 -13.44
C GLN A 401 5.45 0.92 -14.36
N VAL A 402 5.02 2.13 -14.01
CA VAL A 402 4.12 2.95 -14.81
C VAL A 402 4.69 4.35 -15.02
N ASP A 403 4.45 4.90 -16.19
CA ASP A 403 4.53 6.34 -16.43
C ASP A 403 3.15 6.95 -16.14
N ILE A 404 3.04 7.61 -14.99
CA ILE A 404 1.77 8.16 -14.48
C ILE A 404 1.16 9.19 -15.44
N THR A 405 2.00 9.93 -16.19
CA THR A 405 1.56 11.02 -17.08
C THR A 405 0.75 10.48 -18.26
N ASN A 406 1.17 9.36 -18.83
CA ASN A 406 0.54 8.78 -20.02
C ASN A 406 -0.10 7.41 -19.78
N GLY A 407 0.06 6.84 -18.58
CA GLY A 407 -0.52 5.55 -18.19
C GLY A 407 0.16 4.32 -18.81
N LYS A 408 1.31 4.47 -19.46
CA LYS A 408 2.05 3.32 -20.02
C LYS A 408 2.67 2.52 -18.89
N PHE A 409 2.50 1.20 -18.94
CA PHE A 409 3.05 0.28 -17.96
C PHE A 409 3.80 -0.87 -18.62
N VAL A 410 4.72 -1.44 -17.83
CA VAL A 410 5.47 -2.66 -18.15
C VAL A 410 5.51 -3.53 -16.91
N PHE A 411 5.06 -4.79 -17.00
CA PHE A 411 5.05 -5.76 -15.91
C PHE A 411 5.62 -7.10 -16.35
N SER A 412 6.54 -7.66 -15.56
CA SER A 412 7.10 -8.99 -15.79
C SER A 412 6.33 -10.04 -15.00
N ALA A 413 5.78 -11.04 -15.68
CA ALA A 413 5.14 -12.17 -15.04
C ALA A 413 6.20 -13.07 -14.38
N ALA A 414 5.98 -13.42 -13.11
CA ALA A 414 6.77 -14.41 -12.38
C ALA A 414 6.23 -15.81 -12.54
N GLU A 415 4.93 -15.94 -12.87
CA GLU A 415 4.26 -17.17 -13.22
C GLU A 415 3.22 -16.91 -14.30
N ALA A 416 3.31 -17.62 -15.41
CA ALA A 416 2.33 -17.53 -16.50
C ALA A 416 2.17 -18.86 -17.23
N TRP A 417 1.04 -19.01 -17.91
CA TRP A 417 0.67 -20.21 -18.66
C TRP A 417 0.18 -19.83 -20.06
N LYS A 418 0.55 -20.62 -21.05
CA LYS A 418 -0.06 -20.57 -22.36
C LYS A 418 -1.47 -21.16 -22.29
N ILE A 419 -2.44 -20.46 -22.87
CA ILE A 419 -3.79 -21.00 -23.09
C ILE A 419 -3.88 -21.46 -24.55
N GLU A 420 -4.35 -22.69 -24.76
CA GLU A 420 -4.64 -23.27 -26.07
C GLU A 420 -5.98 -24.04 -26.01
N GLY A 421 -6.90 -23.71 -26.90
CA GLY A 421 -8.23 -24.37 -26.98
C GLY A 421 -9.01 -24.29 -25.66
N GLY A 422 -8.96 -23.16 -24.96
CA GLY A 422 -9.66 -22.94 -23.68
C GLY A 422 -9.05 -23.67 -22.48
N LYS A 423 -7.79 -24.11 -22.53
CA LYS A 423 -7.12 -24.85 -21.45
C LYS A 423 -5.71 -24.31 -21.19
N LEU A 424 -5.25 -24.42 -19.95
CA LEU A 424 -3.85 -24.19 -19.60
C LEU A 424 -2.99 -25.33 -20.19
N ALA A 425 -2.19 -25.00 -21.20
CA ALA A 425 -1.42 -25.99 -21.97
C ALA A 425 -0.04 -26.28 -21.34
N TYR A 426 0.77 -25.24 -21.14
CA TYR A 426 2.11 -25.36 -20.54
C TYR A 426 2.54 -24.04 -19.88
N PRO A 427 3.41 -24.10 -18.86
CA PRO A 427 3.94 -22.88 -18.23
C PRO A 427 4.89 -22.16 -19.17
N VAL A 428 4.91 -20.83 -19.07
CA VAL A 428 5.81 -19.95 -19.81
C VAL A 428 6.52 -18.98 -18.87
N LYS A 429 7.73 -18.56 -19.26
CA LYS A 429 8.55 -17.58 -18.56
C LYS A 429 8.99 -16.45 -19.48
N GLY A 430 9.44 -15.33 -18.91
CA GLY A 430 9.88 -14.17 -19.67
C GLY A 430 8.72 -13.37 -20.29
N ALA A 431 7.48 -13.64 -19.91
CA ALA A 431 6.34 -12.86 -20.36
C ALA A 431 6.36 -11.46 -19.72
N THR A 432 6.34 -10.43 -20.56
CA THR A 432 6.27 -9.04 -20.13
C THR A 432 5.00 -8.41 -20.70
N LEU A 433 4.10 -7.97 -19.83
CA LEU A 433 2.87 -7.29 -20.22
C LEU A 433 3.14 -5.81 -20.43
N ILE A 434 2.78 -5.28 -21.57
CA ILE A 434 3.00 -3.89 -21.98
C ILE A 434 1.66 -3.30 -22.40
N GLY A 435 1.30 -2.15 -21.84
CA GLY A 435 0.03 -1.52 -22.15
C GLY A 435 -0.06 -0.07 -21.71
N ASN A 436 -1.26 0.47 -21.87
CA ASN A 436 -1.65 1.79 -21.36
C ASN A 436 -2.89 1.57 -20.50
N GLY A 437 -2.84 2.00 -19.23
CA GLY A 437 -3.88 1.72 -18.24
C GLY A 437 -5.28 2.13 -18.66
N PRO A 438 -5.51 3.41 -19.05
CA PRO A 438 -6.81 3.87 -19.56
C PRO A 438 -7.35 3.07 -20.73
N ASP A 439 -6.48 2.64 -21.67
CA ASP A 439 -6.88 1.83 -22.82
C ASP A 439 -7.20 0.38 -22.41
N VAL A 440 -6.34 -0.23 -21.59
CA VAL A 440 -6.49 -1.63 -21.15
C VAL A 440 -7.78 -1.85 -20.37
N LEU A 441 -8.18 -0.90 -19.51
CA LEU A 441 -9.44 -0.99 -18.78
C LEU A 441 -10.68 -1.00 -19.70
N THR A 442 -10.61 -0.40 -20.88
CA THR A 442 -11.72 -0.43 -21.85
C THR A 442 -11.82 -1.77 -22.58
N ARG A 443 -10.77 -2.60 -22.52
CA ARG A 443 -10.67 -3.92 -23.16
C ARG A 443 -10.94 -5.08 -22.20
N VAL A 444 -11.30 -4.81 -20.96
CA VAL A 444 -11.76 -5.85 -20.02
C VAL A 444 -13.09 -6.39 -20.54
N SER A 445 -13.11 -7.67 -20.93
CA SER A 445 -14.29 -8.29 -21.56
C SER A 445 -15.01 -9.27 -20.64
N MET A 446 -14.34 -9.85 -19.64
CA MET A 446 -14.94 -10.71 -18.63
C MET A 446 -14.30 -10.46 -17.25
N ILE A 447 -15.11 -10.53 -16.19
CA ILE A 447 -14.69 -10.31 -14.80
C ILE A 447 -15.20 -11.48 -13.97
N GLY A 448 -14.30 -12.12 -13.25
CA GLY A 448 -14.57 -13.27 -12.38
C GLY A 448 -15.32 -12.93 -11.10
N ASN A 449 -15.79 -13.97 -10.44
CA ASN A 449 -16.46 -13.88 -9.12
C ASN A 449 -15.55 -14.34 -7.97
N ASP A 450 -14.25 -14.44 -8.21
CA ASP A 450 -13.22 -15.00 -7.34
C ASP A 450 -12.26 -13.94 -6.78
N LEU A 451 -12.77 -12.75 -6.47
CA LEU A 451 -11.95 -11.68 -5.88
C LEU A 451 -11.09 -12.22 -4.75
N ALA A 452 -9.80 -12.03 -4.87
CA ALA A 452 -8.83 -12.23 -3.82
C ALA A 452 -8.04 -10.94 -3.56
N LEU A 453 -7.54 -10.79 -2.34
CA LEU A 453 -6.61 -9.73 -1.97
C LEU A 453 -5.17 -10.26 -2.04
N ASP A 454 -4.22 -9.37 -2.25
CA ASP A 454 -2.80 -9.70 -2.22
C ASP A 454 -2.37 -10.27 -0.85
N PRO A 455 -1.24 -10.96 -0.72
CA PRO A 455 -0.81 -11.52 0.56
C PRO A 455 -0.25 -10.48 1.55
N GLY A 456 -0.29 -9.19 1.24
CA GLY A 456 0.22 -8.11 2.10
C GLY A 456 1.70 -7.81 1.88
N VAL A 457 2.13 -7.70 0.64
CA VAL A 457 3.54 -7.44 0.26
C VAL A 457 3.76 -6.10 -0.42
N GLY A 458 2.70 -5.39 -0.79
CA GLY A 458 2.74 -4.19 -1.59
C GLY A 458 3.45 -3.01 -0.90
N THR A 459 4.29 -2.30 -1.64
CA THR A 459 4.88 -1.02 -1.28
C THR A 459 4.77 -0.10 -2.49
N CYS A 460 4.24 1.09 -2.28
CA CYS A 460 4.02 2.09 -3.32
C CYS A 460 5.04 3.22 -3.19
N GLY A 461 5.71 3.58 -4.29
CA GLY A 461 6.64 4.70 -4.37
C GLY A 461 6.04 5.89 -5.12
N LYS A 462 6.16 7.11 -4.59
CA LYS A 462 5.78 8.36 -5.26
C LYS A 462 6.60 9.51 -4.71
N GLU A 463 7.20 10.30 -5.58
CA GLU A 463 8.03 11.47 -5.20
C GLU A 463 9.11 11.16 -4.14
N GLY A 464 9.74 9.99 -4.26
CA GLY A 464 10.78 9.53 -3.33
C GLY A 464 10.25 9.01 -1.98
N GLN A 465 8.95 8.95 -1.77
CA GLN A 465 8.31 8.43 -0.57
C GLN A 465 7.72 7.04 -0.80
N SER A 466 7.92 6.14 0.14
CA SER A 466 7.37 4.77 0.15
C SER A 466 6.30 4.60 1.21
N VAL A 467 5.16 4.00 0.84
CA VAL A 467 4.10 3.66 1.81
C VAL A 467 3.59 2.23 1.61
N PRO A 468 3.20 1.53 2.67
CA PRO A 468 2.57 0.20 2.57
C PRO A 468 1.21 0.30 1.90
N VAL A 469 0.94 -0.59 0.96
CA VAL A 469 -0.34 -0.66 0.23
C VAL A 469 -0.81 -2.11 0.08
N GLY A 470 -2.09 -2.27 -0.24
CA GLY A 470 -2.67 -3.53 -0.65
C GLY A 470 -3.31 -3.40 -2.04
N VAL A 471 -3.51 -4.54 -2.68
CA VAL A 471 -4.20 -4.64 -3.96
C VAL A 471 -5.13 -5.86 -3.96
N GLY A 472 -6.08 -5.87 -4.88
CA GLY A 472 -6.93 -7.03 -5.08
C GLY A 472 -7.71 -6.96 -6.38
N GLN A 473 -7.98 -8.13 -6.95
CA GLN A 473 -8.84 -8.26 -8.11
C GLN A 473 -9.38 -9.68 -8.22
N PRO A 474 -10.48 -9.90 -8.97
CA PRO A 474 -10.86 -11.21 -9.46
C PRO A 474 -10.09 -11.57 -10.72
N THR A 475 -10.29 -12.79 -11.23
CA THR A 475 -9.83 -13.19 -12.56
C THR A 475 -10.42 -12.26 -13.63
N LEU A 476 -9.54 -11.74 -14.51
CA LEU A 476 -9.92 -10.79 -15.57
C LEU A 476 -9.49 -11.29 -16.94
N ARG A 477 -10.34 -11.15 -17.96
CA ARG A 477 -9.96 -11.29 -19.37
C ARG A 477 -9.78 -9.91 -19.99
N ILE A 478 -8.63 -9.69 -20.62
CA ILE A 478 -8.27 -8.46 -21.33
C ILE A 478 -8.00 -8.83 -22.80
N ASP A 479 -8.72 -8.19 -23.71
CA ASP A 479 -8.58 -8.47 -25.13
C ASP A 479 -7.51 -7.57 -25.77
N GLY A 480 -6.49 -8.18 -26.38
CA GLY A 480 -5.50 -7.47 -27.19
C GLY A 480 -4.41 -6.73 -26.37
N LEU A 481 -3.90 -7.34 -25.29
CA LEU A 481 -2.74 -6.82 -24.57
C LEU A 481 -1.43 -7.24 -25.26
N THR A 482 -0.45 -6.35 -25.28
CA THR A 482 0.88 -6.67 -25.81
C THR A 482 1.68 -7.48 -24.80
N VAL A 483 2.16 -8.63 -25.25
CA VAL A 483 3.10 -9.48 -24.52
C VAL A 483 4.44 -9.39 -25.20
N GLY A 484 5.47 -8.94 -24.47
CA GLY A 484 6.87 -9.09 -24.85
C GLY A 484 7.34 -10.46 -24.39
N GLY A 485 7.96 -11.22 -25.28
CA GLY A 485 8.54 -12.52 -25.01
C GLY A 485 10.06 -12.48 -25.15
N THR A 486 10.70 -13.59 -24.76
CA THR A 486 12.15 -13.83 -24.96
C THR A 486 12.41 -14.74 -26.16
N ALA A 487 11.36 -15.16 -26.86
CA ALA A 487 11.43 -16.00 -28.05
C ALA A 487 11.84 -15.21 -29.31
#